data_409aded1624092474e3aec7784e98cfa
#
_entry.id   409aded1624092474e3aec7784e98cfa
#
_cell.length_a   1.000
_cell.length_b   1.000
_cell.length_c   1.000
_cell.angle_alpha   90.00
_cell.angle_beta   90.00
_cell.angle_gamma   90.00
#
_symmetry.space_group_name_H-M   'P 1'
#
loop_
_entity.id
_entity.type
_entity.pdbx_description
1 polymer ?
#
loop_
_entity_poly.entity_id
_entity_poly.type
_entity_poly.pdbx_seq_one_letter_code
_entity_poly.pdbx_strand_id
1 'polypeptide(L)'
;MRLSLKKVAVLSCVAVLLPACQRAGNKQASPDKTIPVTVLHGADVDLPRSYVADVQAIQFVEIKSKVEGFVEEVLVDEGQFVKKGQPLFRLSAANYAEALKEAESNYKQTQAQLEMAKYEMERIGRLVEKQILSSIRLVQAEREYDVARMQVEQAHAQMQRARMDYSYTTIVSPFTGYVDRIPYKTGSLVNPESLLTTVSDISEVFAYYRVNESEYLRLRRAQLKGENLQQRDSVELVLPDGSVYAHRGRQETVEGDFERGTGSIAFRVRFPNPEGLLKHGVTGKIRMMTQMEDVCLVPQKSTFEIQDFTYVYLVDGEGKAQVRSFHPIERYQNYYITQDLPEGTTIVYEGVQMIRDGMKIETDTIPFEEVRKELKLNPILK
;
A
#
# COMPACT_ATOMS: atom_id res chain seq x y z
N MET A 1 -38.58 72.11 0.87
CA MET A 1 -38.79 73.38 0.03
C MET A 1 -39.44 72.91 -1.24
N ARG A 2 -40.69 73.30 -1.35
CA ARG A 2 -41.51 73.65 -2.57
C ARG A 2 -41.64 72.61 -3.64
N LEU A 3 -42.82 71.95 -3.81
CA LEU A 3 -44.01 72.35 -4.60
C LEU A 3 -43.73 72.26 -6.14
N SER A 4 -44.55 71.74 -6.99
CA SER A 4 -46.04 71.74 -7.15
C SER A 4 -46.38 70.83 -8.36
N LEU A 5 -47.41 70.02 -8.33
CA LEU A 5 -48.81 70.28 -8.74
C LEU A 5 -48.99 70.79 -10.20
N LYS A 6 -49.67 69.96 -10.99
CA LYS A 6 -50.95 70.32 -11.68
C LYS A 6 -51.21 69.26 -12.75
N LYS A 7 -52.26 68.42 -12.67
CA LYS A 7 -53.67 68.64 -13.16
C LYS A 7 -53.66 68.74 -14.72
N VAL A 8 -54.46 68.00 -15.51
CA VAL A 8 -55.91 67.84 -15.53
C VAL A 8 -56.31 66.87 -16.61
N ALA A 9 -57.37 66.17 -16.37
CA ALA A 9 -58.23 65.29 -17.15
C ALA A 9 -58.64 65.80 -18.57
N VAL A 10 -58.94 64.86 -19.42
CA VAL A 10 -60.17 64.95 -20.29
C VAL A 10 -60.64 63.57 -20.69
N LEU A 11 -61.82 63.30 -20.38
CA LEU A 11 -62.86 62.36 -20.68
C LEU A 11 -63.15 62.32 -22.21
N SER A 12 -63.35 61.16 -22.85
CA SER A 12 -64.52 60.96 -23.75
C SER A 12 -64.59 59.54 -24.34
N CYS A 13 -65.68 58.95 -24.17
CA CYS A 13 -66.40 57.83 -24.78
C CYS A 13 -66.03 57.52 -26.24
N VAL A 14 -66.09 56.24 -26.65
CA VAL A 14 -66.97 55.65 -27.66
C VAL A 14 -66.73 54.12 -27.70
N ALA A 15 -67.65 53.38 -27.21
CA ALA A 15 -68.61 52.43 -27.83
C ALA A 15 -68.02 51.32 -28.72
N VAL A 16 -68.11 50.09 -28.19
CA VAL A 16 -68.71 48.84 -28.78
C VAL A 16 -68.34 48.48 -30.20
N LEU A 17 -67.62 47.34 -30.29
CA LEU A 17 -67.84 46.28 -31.27
C LEU A 17 -67.16 44.98 -30.80
N LEU A 18 -67.98 44.04 -30.32
CA LEU A 18 -67.60 42.63 -30.21
C LEU A 18 -67.62 41.95 -31.59
N PRO A 19 -66.62 41.20 -31.93
CA PRO A 19 -66.85 39.98 -32.68
C PRO A 19 -66.50 38.77 -31.82
N ALA A 20 -67.46 37.86 -31.74
CA ALA A 20 -67.34 36.52 -31.29
C ALA A 20 -66.26 35.80 -32.11
N CYS A 21 -65.08 35.53 -31.46
CA CYS A 21 -64.11 34.60 -31.98
C CYS A 21 -64.42 33.23 -31.45
N GLN A 22 -64.85 32.37 -32.34
CA GLN A 22 -64.96 30.94 -32.23
C GLN A 22 -63.75 30.32 -31.54
N ARG A 23 -64.01 29.52 -30.57
CA ARG A 23 -63.12 28.61 -29.91
C ARG A 23 -62.63 27.56 -30.92
N ALA A 24 -61.62 27.91 -31.72
CA ALA A 24 -60.86 26.91 -32.43
C ALA A 24 -60.10 26.11 -31.35
N GLY A 25 -60.55 24.90 -31.16
CA GLY A 25 -59.82 23.93 -30.35
C GLY A 25 -58.42 23.73 -30.95
N ASN A 26 -57.46 24.36 -30.36
CA ASN A 26 -56.05 24.10 -30.65
C ASN A 26 -55.75 22.72 -30.04
N LYS A 27 -55.99 21.66 -30.80
CA LYS A 27 -55.28 20.41 -30.59
C LYS A 27 -53.81 20.76 -30.79
N GLN A 28 -53.10 21.06 -29.71
CA GLN A 28 -51.68 20.92 -29.72
C GLN A 28 -51.38 19.47 -30.08
N ALA A 29 -51.09 19.25 -31.34
CA ALA A 29 -50.39 18.07 -31.76
C ALA A 29 -49.05 18.12 -30.99
N SER A 30 -48.94 17.31 -29.98
CA SER A 30 -47.64 16.94 -29.43
C SER A 30 -46.84 16.40 -30.59
N PRO A 31 -45.60 16.85 -30.83
CA PRO A 31 -44.77 16.16 -31.81
C PRO A 31 -44.67 14.71 -31.34
N ASP A 32 -45.07 13.78 -32.22
CA ASP A 32 -44.76 12.37 -32.05
C ASP A 32 -43.26 12.20 -31.91
N LYS A 33 -42.75 12.43 -30.73
CA LYS A 33 -41.38 12.11 -30.40
C LYS A 33 -41.37 10.67 -29.95
N THR A 34 -41.02 9.79 -30.88
CA THR A 34 -40.65 8.44 -30.55
C THR A 34 -39.55 8.46 -29.51
N ILE A 35 -39.70 7.73 -28.45
CA ILE A 35 -38.73 7.66 -27.36
C ILE A 35 -37.73 6.54 -27.67
N PRO A 36 -36.42 6.84 -27.73
CA PRO A 36 -35.41 5.84 -27.98
C PRO A 36 -35.34 4.87 -26.80
N VAL A 37 -35.43 3.58 -27.13
CA VAL A 37 -35.32 2.46 -26.15
C VAL A 37 -34.19 1.53 -26.56
N THR A 38 -33.63 0.81 -25.61
CA THR A 38 -32.61 -0.22 -25.87
C THR A 38 -32.90 -1.47 -25.03
N VAL A 39 -32.41 -2.60 -25.50
CA VAL A 39 -32.54 -3.88 -24.78
C VAL A 39 -31.23 -4.11 -24.01
N LEU A 40 -31.34 -4.40 -22.71
CA LEU A 40 -30.20 -4.74 -21.88
C LEU A 40 -29.63 -6.12 -22.25
N HIS A 41 -28.35 -6.21 -22.39
CA HIS A 41 -27.62 -7.45 -22.59
C HIS A 41 -26.79 -7.78 -21.36
N GLY A 42 -26.85 -9.05 -20.96
CA GLY A 42 -25.92 -9.62 -19.99
C GLY A 42 -24.50 -9.68 -20.57
N ALA A 43 -23.53 -9.40 -19.78
CA ALA A 43 -22.12 -9.43 -20.21
C ALA A 43 -21.21 -9.80 -19.05
N ASP A 44 -20.12 -10.47 -19.38
CA ASP A 44 -18.99 -10.61 -18.46
C ASP A 44 -18.05 -9.43 -18.67
N VAL A 45 -17.72 -8.74 -17.58
CA VAL A 45 -16.95 -7.50 -17.63
C VAL A 45 -15.72 -7.61 -16.74
N ASP A 46 -14.56 -7.33 -17.32
CA ASP A 46 -13.32 -7.18 -16.57
C ASP A 46 -13.14 -5.72 -16.14
N LEU A 47 -13.30 -5.43 -14.85
CA LEU A 47 -13.20 -4.09 -14.30
C LEU A 47 -11.82 -3.82 -13.73
N PRO A 48 -11.14 -2.75 -14.18
CA PRO A 48 -9.89 -2.33 -13.58
C PRO A 48 -10.15 -1.69 -12.22
N ARG A 49 -9.67 -2.32 -11.15
CA ARG A 49 -9.61 -1.72 -9.81
C ARG A 49 -8.23 -1.20 -9.53
N SER A 50 -8.16 0.02 -9.01
CA SER A 50 -6.91 0.68 -8.71
C SER A 50 -6.86 1.06 -7.23
N TYR A 51 -5.77 0.69 -6.57
CA TYR A 51 -5.51 1.01 -5.16
C TYR A 51 -4.20 1.78 -5.07
N VAL A 52 -4.16 2.83 -4.26
CA VAL A 52 -2.90 3.52 -3.97
C VAL A 52 -2.00 2.56 -3.21
N ALA A 53 -0.73 2.54 -3.59
CA ALA A 53 0.27 1.66 -3.01
C ALA A 53 1.57 2.39 -2.70
N ASP A 54 2.18 1.97 -1.60
CA ASP A 54 3.51 2.40 -1.19
C ASP A 54 4.52 1.32 -1.53
N VAL A 55 5.57 1.68 -2.25
CA VAL A 55 6.63 0.76 -2.67
C VAL A 55 7.75 0.79 -1.63
N GLN A 56 8.12 -0.37 -1.14
CA GLN A 56 9.18 -0.54 -0.14
C GLN A 56 10.23 -1.52 -0.65
N ALA A 57 11.49 -1.26 -0.35
CA ALA A 57 12.59 -2.19 -0.61
C ALA A 57 12.38 -3.50 0.14
N ILE A 58 12.87 -4.61 -0.41
CA ILE A 58 12.76 -5.93 0.26
C ILE A 58 13.50 -5.96 1.60
N GLN A 59 14.60 -5.20 1.71
CA GLN A 59 15.30 -4.93 2.96
C GLN A 59 15.65 -3.44 3.03
N PHE A 60 15.39 -2.84 4.18
CA PHE A 60 15.70 -1.45 4.47
C PHE A 60 16.16 -1.37 5.91
N VAL A 61 17.42 -0.97 6.13
CA VAL A 61 18.01 -0.95 7.46
C VAL A 61 18.74 0.36 7.71
N GLU A 62 18.43 0.96 8.83
CA GLU A 62 19.16 2.11 9.37
C GLU A 62 20.51 1.66 9.95
N ILE A 63 21.59 2.18 9.44
CA ILE A 63 22.95 1.93 9.92
C ILE A 63 23.27 2.95 10.99
N LYS A 64 23.31 2.50 12.23
CA LYS A 64 23.60 3.33 13.41
C LYS A 64 24.94 2.98 14.00
N SER A 65 25.61 3.96 14.62
CA SER A 65 26.80 3.68 15.42
C SER A 65 26.41 2.92 16.69
N LYS A 66 27.28 1.99 17.11
CA LYS A 66 27.15 1.29 18.40
C LYS A 66 28.09 1.84 19.45
N VAL A 67 29.07 2.63 19.02
CA VAL A 67 30.10 3.21 19.88
C VAL A 67 30.26 4.71 19.59
N GLU A 68 30.75 5.44 20.57
CA GLU A 68 31.07 6.86 20.42
C GLU A 68 32.42 7.05 19.76
N GLY A 69 32.53 8.02 18.84
CA GLY A 69 33.81 8.35 18.24
C GLY A 69 33.71 9.38 17.12
N PHE A 70 34.82 9.90 16.68
CA PHE A 70 34.88 10.74 15.50
C PHE A 70 34.89 9.89 14.24
N VAL A 71 34.15 10.30 13.20
CA VAL A 71 34.26 9.72 11.87
C VAL A 71 35.63 10.04 11.30
N GLU A 72 36.49 9.04 11.20
CA GLU A 72 37.83 9.18 10.66
C GLU A 72 37.83 9.12 9.14
N GLU A 73 37.01 8.19 8.59
CA GLU A 73 36.91 7.98 7.16
C GLU A 73 35.50 7.53 6.77
N VAL A 74 35.01 8.08 5.67
CA VAL A 74 33.79 7.63 4.97
C VAL A 74 34.24 6.89 3.72
N LEU A 75 33.98 5.58 3.64
CA LEU A 75 34.54 4.68 2.64
C LEU A 75 33.63 4.46 1.43
N VAL A 76 32.44 5.06 1.45
CA VAL A 76 31.39 4.91 0.42
C VAL A 76 30.77 6.26 0.10
N ASP A 77 30.11 6.34 -1.06
CA ASP A 77 29.39 7.54 -1.45
C ASP A 77 27.86 7.29 -1.44
N GLU A 78 27.09 8.39 -1.42
CA GLU A 78 25.64 8.36 -1.50
C GLU A 78 25.19 7.76 -2.84
N GLY A 79 24.23 6.84 -2.81
CA GLY A 79 23.77 6.10 -4.01
C GLY A 79 24.68 4.95 -4.44
N GLN A 80 25.81 4.72 -3.79
CA GLN A 80 26.75 3.65 -4.14
C GLN A 80 26.15 2.28 -3.81
N PHE A 81 26.38 1.32 -4.71
CA PHE A 81 26.08 -0.08 -4.47
C PHE A 81 27.17 -0.73 -3.62
N VAL A 82 26.80 -1.38 -2.53
CA VAL A 82 27.69 -2.04 -1.57
C VAL A 82 27.33 -3.49 -1.37
N LYS A 83 28.35 -4.29 -1.02
CA LYS A 83 28.19 -5.71 -0.72
C LYS A 83 28.06 -5.95 0.78
N LYS A 84 27.43 -7.05 1.17
CA LYS A 84 27.40 -7.50 2.56
C LYS A 84 28.81 -7.59 3.13
N GLY A 85 29.04 -6.99 4.33
CA GLY A 85 30.33 -6.95 4.99
C GLY A 85 31.29 -5.88 4.48
N GLN A 86 30.94 -5.12 3.45
CA GLN A 86 31.76 -4.01 2.96
C GLN A 86 31.82 -2.89 4.00
N PRO A 87 33.02 -2.37 4.34
CA PRO A 87 33.16 -1.24 5.22
C PRO A 87 32.53 0.01 4.63
N LEU A 88 31.74 0.72 5.47
CA LEU A 88 31.05 1.96 5.12
C LEU A 88 31.71 3.16 5.79
N PHE A 89 32.00 3.03 7.09
CA PHE A 89 32.61 4.07 7.91
C PHE A 89 33.70 3.48 8.78
N ARG A 90 34.72 4.30 9.07
CA ARG A 90 35.74 4.05 10.09
C ARG A 90 35.65 5.16 11.12
N LEU A 91 35.49 4.78 12.37
CA LEU A 91 35.55 5.69 13.51
C LEU A 91 36.96 5.68 14.11
N SER A 92 37.29 6.71 14.84
CA SER A 92 38.56 6.80 15.60
C SER A 92 38.66 5.62 16.58
N ALA A 93 39.63 4.74 16.32
CA ALA A 93 39.75 3.46 17.02
C ALA A 93 40.80 3.46 18.11
N ALA A 94 41.57 4.55 18.27
CA ALA A 94 42.76 4.58 19.16
C ALA A 94 42.44 4.15 20.61
N ASN A 95 41.42 4.73 21.21
CA ASN A 95 41.03 4.41 22.60
C ASN A 95 40.54 2.95 22.73
N TYR A 96 39.80 2.45 21.75
CA TYR A 96 39.29 1.08 21.74
C TYR A 96 40.40 0.05 21.50
N ALA A 97 41.39 0.38 20.68
CA ALA A 97 42.58 -0.45 20.45
C ALA A 97 43.41 -0.59 21.71
N GLU A 98 43.65 0.52 22.43
CA GLU A 98 44.38 0.50 23.71
C GLU A 98 43.62 -0.27 24.80
N ALA A 99 42.27 -0.09 24.91
CA ALA A 99 41.44 -0.85 25.84
C ALA A 99 41.47 -2.36 25.54
N LEU A 100 41.45 -2.75 24.26
CA LEU A 100 41.58 -4.14 23.85
C LEU A 100 42.93 -4.72 24.25
N LYS A 101 44.03 -3.97 23.98
CA LYS A 101 45.39 -4.39 24.30
C LYS A 101 45.58 -4.56 25.82
N GLU A 102 45.01 -3.66 26.64
CA GLU A 102 45.01 -3.76 28.09
C GLU A 102 44.28 -5.03 28.55
N ALA A 103 43.06 -5.28 28.02
CA ALA A 103 42.28 -6.47 28.36
C ALA A 103 42.98 -7.78 27.91
N GLU A 104 43.63 -7.80 26.72
CA GLU A 104 44.45 -8.93 26.27
C GLU A 104 45.64 -9.19 27.18
N SER A 105 46.29 -8.13 27.67
CA SER A 105 47.43 -8.24 28.60
C SER A 105 46.98 -8.80 29.95
N ASN A 106 45.85 -8.33 30.48
CA ASN A 106 45.27 -8.87 31.72
C ASN A 106 44.85 -10.34 31.58
N TYR A 107 44.25 -10.73 30.46
CA TYR A 107 43.91 -12.12 30.17
C TYR A 107 45.13 -13.02 30.15
N LYS A 108 46.25 -12.60 29.52
CA LYS A 108 47.52 -13.34 29.51
C LYS A 108 48.10 -13.46 30.93
N GLN A 109 48.06 -12.39 31.74
CA GLN A 109 48.51 -12.41 33.12
C GLN A 109 47.76 -13.42 33.97
N THR A 110 46.40 -13.43 33.88
CA THR A 110 45.56 -14.38 34.63
C THR A 110 45.76 -15.82 34.15
N GLN A 111 46.04 -16.06 32.86
CA GLN A 111 46.43 -17.37 32.36
C GLN A 111 47.72 -17.88 32.99
N ALA A 112 48.77 -17.02 33.10
CA ALA A 112 50.01 -17.40 33.76
C ALA A 112 49.81 -17.72 35.24
N GLN A 113 48.89 -16.97 35.93
CA GLN A 113 48.55 -17.27 37.32
C GLN A 113 47.84 -18.62 37.48
N LEU A 114 46.92 -18.96 36.54
CA LEU A 114 46.28 -20.26 36.54
C LEU A 114 47.27 -21.40 36.31
N GLU A 115 48.21 -21.27 35.42
CA GLU A 115 49.27 -22.25 35.21
C GLU A 115 50.12 -22.46 36.47
N MET A 116 50.47 -21.40 37.16
CA MET A 116 51.19 -21.48 38.46
C MET A 116 50.35 -22.21 39.53
N ALA A 117 49.07 -21.85 39.65
CA ALA A 117 48.18 -22.50 40.61
C ALA A 117 47.97 -24.01 40.29
N LYS A 118 47.87 -24.34 39.00
CA LYS A 118 47.80 -25.74 38.52
C LYS A 118 49.05 -26.51 38.88
N TYR A 119 50.22 -25.96 38.60
CA TYR A 119 51.51 -26.59 38.93
C TYR A 119 51.65 -26.83 40.43
N GLU A 120 51.27 -25.85 41.25
CA GLU A 120 51.32 -25.96 42.68
C GLU A 120 50.36 -27.04 43.21
N MET A 121 49.10 -27.09 42.69
CA MET A 121 48.14 -28.13 43.03
C MET A 121 48.66 -29.53 42.67
N GLU A 122 49.23 -29.72 41.49
CA GLU A 122 49.83 -30.98 41.04
C GLU A 122 51.03 -31.39 41.88
N ARG A 123 51.89 -30.40 42.30
CA ARG A 123 53.01 -30.65 43.19
C ARG A 123 52.54 -31.12 44.57
N ILE A 124 51.58 -30.44 45.17
CA ILE A 124 51.00 -30.80 46.45
C ILE A 124 50.30 -32.17 46.36
N GLY A 125 49.55 -32.47 45.29
CA GLY A 125 48.93 -33.77 45.07
C GLY A 125 49.93 -34.93 45.15
N ARG A 126 51.06 -34.81 44.46
CA ARG A 126 52.14 -35.82 44.51
C ARG A 126 52.77 -35.99 45.90
N LEU A 127 52.84 -34.93 46.72
CA LEU A 127 53.35 -34.99 48.09
C LEU A 127 52.35 -35.64 49.07
N VAL A 128 51.05 -35.42 48.85
CA VAL A 128 49.97 -36.05 49.62
C VAL A 128 49.89 -37.55 49.30
N GLU A 129 50.00 -37.97 48.01
CA GLU A 129 50.08 -39.37 47.61
C GLU A 129 51.23 -40.11 48.30
N LYS A 130 52.37 -39.41 48.49
CA LYS A 130 53.53 -39.94 49.25
C LYS A 130 53.40 -39.84 50.79
N GLN A 131 52.23 -39.41 51.28
CA GLN A 131 51.97 -39.20 52.73
C GLN A 131 52.91 -38.18 53.41
N ILE A 132 53.50 -37.26 52.66
CA ILE A 132 54.40 -36.19 53.18
C ILE A 132 53.57 -35.01 53.69
N LEU A 133 52.44 -34.72 53.03
CA LEU A 133 51.56 -33.60 53.40
C LEU A 133 50.12 -34.10 53.70
N SER A 134 49.38 -33.30 54.50
CA SER A 134 47.97 -33.56 54.80
C SER A 134 47.06 -33.30 53.62
N SER A 135 46.01 -34.09 53.48
CA SER A 135 44.95 -33.91 52.43
C SER A 135 44.29 -32.52 52.47
N ILE A 136 44.25 -31.87 53.63
CA ILE A 136 43.72 -30.51 53.78
C ILE A 136 44.50 -29.51 52.88
N ARG A 137 45.83 -29.72 52.73
CA ARG A 137 46.66 -28.88 51.85
C ARG A 137 46.31 -29.02 50.37
N LEU A 138 45.93 -30.25 49.97
CA LEU A 138 45.48 -30.48 48.60
C LEU A 138 44.16 -29.77 48.36
N VAL A 139 43.21 -29.88 49.27
CA VAL A 139 41.91 -29.17 49.12
C VAL A 139 42.12 -27.64 49.06
N GLN A 140 43.05 -27.10 49.80
CA GLN A 140 43.39 -25.66 49.74
C GLN A 140 43.94 -25.30 48.32
N ALA A 141 44.92 -26.06 47.83
CA ALA A 141 45.49 -25.83 46.51
C ALA A 141 44.47 -26.00 45.38
N GLU A 142 43.52 -26.94 45.47
CA GLU A 142 42.40 -27.11 44.54
C GLU A 142 41.52 -25.86 44.55
N ARG A 143 41.21 -25.30 45.70
CA ARG A 143 40.43 -24.05 45.78
C ARG A 143 41.19 -22.83 45.17
N GLU A 144 42.49 -22.74 45.41
CA GLU A 144 43.34 -21.70 44.79
C GLU A 144 43.37 -21.84 43.26
N TYR A 145 43.45 -23.07 42.75
CA TYR A 145 43.33 -23.37 41.33
C TYR A 145 41.94 -22.98 40.77
N ASP A 146 40.84 -23.34 41.48
CA ASP A 146 39.49 -22.95 41.05
C ASP A 146 39.31 -21.44 41.00
N VAL A 147 39.82 -20.69 41.99
CA VAL A 147 39.79 -19.23 42.00
C VAL A 147 40.57 -18.66 40.82
N ALA A 148 41.76 -19.14 40.52
CA ALA A 148 42.56 -18.70 39.40
C ALA A 148 41.84 -19.00 38.05
N ARG A 149 41.15 -20.14 37.96
CA ARG A 149 40.34 -20.48 36.80
C ARG A 149 39.20 -19.47 36.59
N MET A 150 38.47 -19.11 37.64
CA MET A 150 37.41 -18.11 37.57
C MET A 150 37.93 -16.72 37.16
N GLN A 151 39.15 -16.34 37.62
CA GLN A 151 39.80 -15.09 37.21
C GLN A 151 40.13 -15.07 35.69
N VAL A 152 40.57 -16.19 35.13
CA VAL A 152 40.81 -16.33 33.70
C VAL A 152 39.51 -16.17 32.92
N GLU A 153 38.41 -16.80 33.35
CA GLU A 153 37.11 -16.67 32.70
C GLU A 153 36.62 -15.21 32.72
N GLN A 154 36.76 -14.53 33.85
CA GLN A 154 36.40 -13.12 33.99
C GLN A 154 37.25 -12.21 33.04
N ALA A 155 38.57 -12.39 33.01
CA ALA A 155 39.48 -11.62 32.16
C ALA A 155 39.20 -11.91 30.68
N HIS A 156 38.89 -13.16 30.33
CA HIS A 156 38.48 -13.54 28.97
C HIS A 156 37.20 -12.82 28.55
N ALA A 157 36.17 -12.77 29.38
CA ALA A 157 34.93 -12.06 29.10
C ALA A 157 35.18 -10.54 28.90
N GLN A 158 36.09 -9.92 29.70
CA GLN A 158 36.46 -8.51 29.52
C GLN A 158 37.18 -8.28 28.20
N MET A 159 38.13 -9.16 27.84
CA MET A 159 38.85 -9.09 26.56
C MET A 159 37.87 -9.23 25.39
N GLN A 160 36.90 -10.14 25.44
CA GLN A 160 35.88 -10.31 24.37
C GLN A 160 35.03 -9.05 24.24
N ARG A 161 34.62 -8.41 25.34
CA ARG A 161 33.88 -7.16 25.32
C ARG A 161 34.67 -6.05 24.64
N ALA A 162 35.92 -5.84 25.05
CA ALA A 162 36.80 -4.82 24.45
C ALA A 162 37.04 -5.10 22.94
N ARG A 163 37.13 -6.37 22.53
CA ARG A 163 37.25 -6.78 21.13
C ARG A 163 35.99 -6.45 20.33
N MET A 164 34.81 -6.66 20.90
CA MET A 164 33.56 -6.26 20.26
C MET A 164 33.47 -4.75 20.09
N ASP A 165 33.77 -3.98 21.12
CA ASP A 165 33.75 -2.51 21.08
C ASP A 165 34.72 -1.98 20.01
N TYR A 166 35.93 -2.54 19.94
CA TYR A 166 36.90 -2.23 18.87
C TYR A 166 36.36 -2.59 17.49
N SER A 167 35.70 -3.74 17.33
CA SER A 167 35.11 -4.13 16.04
C SER A 167 34.01 -3.20 15.58
N TYR A 168 33.26 -2.57 16.48
CA TYR A 168 32.22 -1.61 16.18
C TYR A 168 32.73 -0.25 15.68
N THR A 169 34.05 0.01 15.76
CA THR A 169 34.67 1.22 15.16
C THR A 169 34.71 1.15 13.64
N THR A 170 34.61 -0.05 13.05
CA THR A 170 34.43 -0.24 11.60
C THR A 170 33.01 -0.67 11.32
N ILE A 171 32.23 0.23 10.75
CA ILE A 171 30.83 0.00 10.42
C ILE A 171 30.75 -0.63 9.05
N VAL A 172 30.09 -1.78 8.94
CA VAL A 172 29.96 -2.56 7.70
C VAL A 172 28.50 -2.73 7.28
N SER A 173 28.27 -2.93 6.00
CA SER A 173 26.94 -3.21 5.48
C SER A 173 26.45 -4.61 5.91
N PRO A 174 25.22 -4.74 6.46
CA PRO A 174 24.65 -6.03 6.89
C PRO A 174 24.20 -6.91 5.73
N PHE A 175 23.91 -6.33 4.57
CA PHE A 175 23.50 -7.01 3.33
C PHE A 175 23.97 -6.22 2.09
N THR A 176 23.74 -6.79 0.93
CA THR A 176 24.06 -6.16 -0.36
C THR A 176 22.93 -5.20 -0.76
N GLY A 177 23.25 -3.95 -1.10
CA GLY A 177 22.25 -2.95 -1.44
C GLY A 177 22.85 -1.59 -1.78
N TYR A 178 22.02 -0.58 -1.79
CA TYR A 178 22.41 0.81 -2.09
C TYR A 178 22.45 1.62 -0.80
N VAL A 179 23.51 2.41 -0.66
CA VAL A 179 23.69 3.38 0.41
C VAL A 179 22.83 4.62 0.09
N ASP A 180 22.12 5.11 1.06
CA ASP A 180 21.34 6.34 0.95
C ASP A 180 22.18 7.54 1.45
N ARG A 181 21.53 8.61 1.87
CA ARG A 181 22.17 9.85 2.33
C ARG A 181 23.10 9.61 3.51
N ILE A 182 24.25 10.31 3.52
CA ILE A 182 25.27 10.26 4.56
C ILE A 182 25.33 11.61 5.29
N PRO A 183 24.60 11.78 6.41
CA PRO A 183 24.54 13.05 7.13
C PRO A 183 25.85 13.40 7.85
N TYR A 184 26.64 12.43 8.29
CA TYR A 184 27.89 12.63 9.01
C TYR A 184 29.09 12.52 8.07
N LYS A 185 29.95 13.53 8.12
CA LYS A 185 31.19 13.60 7.32
C LYS A 185 32.42 13.36 8.19
N THR A 186 33.58 13.16 7.58
CA THR A 186 34.86 13.05 8.27
C THR A 186 35.07 14.20 9.27
N GLY A 187 35.44 13.87 10.49
CA GLY A 187 35.57 14.80 11.62
C GLY A 187 34.28 14.98 12.45
N SER A 188 33.16 14.46 12.05
CA SER A 188 31.92 14.51 12.86
C SER A 188 32.04 13.59 14.08
N LEU A 189 31.59 14.05 15.24
CA LEU A 189 31.39 13.19 16.41
C LEU A 189 30.06 12.43 16.28
N VAL A 190 30.10 11.13 16.50
CA VAL A 190 28.91 10.25 16.53
C VAL A 190 28.82 9.57 17.88
N ASN A 191 27.61 9.37 18.33
CA ASN A 191 27.26 8.67 19.56
C ASN A 191 26.55 7.36 19.25
N PRO A 192 26.40 6.44 20.19
CA PRO A 192 25.51 5.31 20.07
C PRO A 192 24.13 5.80 19.65
N GLU A 193 23.46 5.09 18.72
CA GLU A 193 22.19 5.47 18.08
C GLU A 193 22.26 6.57 17.00
N SER A 194 23.40 7.23 16.73
CA SER A 194 23.54 8.15 15.61
C SER A 194 23.30 7.43 14.29
N LEU A 195 22.33 7.91 13.48
CA LEU A 195 22.01 7.38 12.16
C LEU A 195 23.06 7.83 11.15
N LEU A 196 23.94 6.92 10.73
CA LEU A 196 25.03 7.20 9.79
C LEU A 196 24.59 7.20 8.33
N THR A 197 23.76 6.25 7.97
CA THR A 197 23.12 6.11 6.65
C THR A 197 22.02 5.05 6.73
N THR A 198 21.34 4.84 5.63
CA THR A 198 20.48 3.67 5.42
C THR A 198 21.00 2.84 4.27
N VAL A 199 20.77 1.53 4.32
CA VAL A 199 21.08 0.63 3.20
C VAL A 199 19.79 -0.04 2.77
N SER A 200 19.49 -0.01 1.47
CA SER A 200 18.29 -0.59 0.89
C SER A 200 18.62 -1.62 -0.16
N ASP A 201 18.05 -2.82 -0.05
CA ASP A 201 18.04 -3.81 -1.12
C ASP A 201 16.77 -3.60 -1.96
N ILE A 202 16.98 -3.15 -3.18
CA ILE A 202 15.92 -2.89 -4.15
C ILE A 202 15.95 -3.87 -5.32
N SER A 203 16.59 -5.03 -5.19
CA SER A 203 16.57 -6.08 -6.22
C SER A 203 15.16 -6.58 -6.52
N GLU A 204 14.34 -6.61 -5.50
CA GLU A 204 12.89 -6.75 -5.54
C GLU A 204 12.27 -5.68 -4.63
N VAL A 205 11.00 -5.40 -4.85
CA VAL A 205 10.27 -4.45 -4.00
C VAL A 205 8.92 -5.00 -3.60
N PHE A 206 8.43 -4.55 -2.46
CA PHE A 206 7.09 -4.80 -2.00
C PHE A 206 6.23 -3.56 -2.24
N ALA A 207 5.10 -3.72 -2.91
CA ALA A 207 4.06 -2.70 -2.97
C ALA A 207 2.94 -3.06 -1.98
N TYR A 208 2.70 -2.17 -1.04
CA TYR A 208 1.63 -2.30 -0.05
C TYR A 208 0.45 -1.46 -0.46
N TYR A 209 -0.71 -2.07 -0.65
CA TYR A 209 -1.95 -1.36 -0.92
C TYR A 209 -3.00 -1.72 0.13
N ARG A 210 -3.87 -0.75 0.44
CA ARG A 210 -4.88 -0.90 1.50
C ARG A 210 -6.27 -1.11 0.93
N VAL A 211 -7.00 -2.01 1.57
CA VAL A 211 -8.38 -2.34 1.25
C VAL A 211 -9.23 -2.14 2.50
N ASN A 212 -10.42 -1.57 2.36
CA ASN A 212 -11.32 -1.38 3.49
C ASN A 212 -11.93 -2.72 3.97
N GLU A 213 -12.45 -2.72 5.20
CA GLU A 213 -13.00 -3.91 5.84
C GLU A 213 -14.13 -4.57 5.04
N SER A 214 -15.04 -3.76 4.49
CA SER A 214 -16.19 -4.27 3.71
C SER A 214 -15.73 -5.04 2.47
N GLU A 215 -14.75 -4.50 1.76
CA GLU A 215 -14.18 -5.12 0.58
C GLU A 215 -13.36 -6.37 0.93
N TYR A 216 -12.56 -6.32 2.00
CA TYR A 216 -11.86 -7.50 2.51
C TYR A 216 -12.81 -8.65 2.83
N LEU A 217 -13.91 -8.37 3.55
CA LEU A 217 -14.90 -9.38 3.89
C LEU A 217 -15.56 -9.97 2.65
N ARG A 218 -15.85 -9.15 1.63
CA ARG A 218 -16.38 -9.61 0.33
C ARG A 218 -15.38 -10.54 -0.36
N LEU A 219 -14.11 -10.13 -0.48
CA LEU A 219 -13.04 -10.93 -1.09
C LEU A 219 -12.82 -12.25 -0.33
N ARG A 220 -12.87 -12.21 0.99
CA ARG A 220 -12.69 -13.41 1.81
C ARG A 220 -13.86 -14.39 1.67
N ARG A 221 -15.10 -13.88 1.62
CA ARG A 221 -16.30 -14.73 1.40
C ARG A 221 -16.27 -15.39 0.03
N ALA A 222 -15.89 -14.66 -1.02
CA ALA A 222 -15.73 -15.19 -2.38
C ALA A 222 -14.68 -16.32 -2.40
N GLN A 223 -13.53 -16.11 -1.74
CA GLN A 223 -12.49 -17.12 -1.61
C GLN A 223 -12.98 -18.40 -0.89
N LEU A 224 -13.77 -18.26 0.19
CA LEU A 224 -14.31 -19.39 0.95
C LEU A 224 -15.35 -20.19 0.15
N LYS A 225 -16.03 -19.57 -0.81
CA LYS A 225 -16.95 -20.23 -1.74
C LYS A 225 -16.25 -20.95 -2.91
N GLY A 226 -14.90 -20.85 -2.99
CA GLY A 226 -14.13 -21.45 -4.08
C GLY A 226 -14.20 -20.64 -5.38
N GLU A 227 -14.73 -19.42 -5.33
CA GLU A 227 -14.66 -18.49 -6.46
C GLU A 227 -13.19 -18.18 -6.71
N ASN A 228 -12.72 -18.56 -7.89
CA ASN A 228 -11.31 -18.46 -8.28
C ASN A 228 -10.96 -16.99 -8.49
N LEU A 229 -10.42 -16.36 -7.47
CA LEU A 229 -9.78 -15.04 -7.57
C LEU A 229 -8.42 -15.19 -8.31
N GLN A 230 -8.45 -15.83 -9.49
CA GLN A 230 -7.26 -16.29 -10.23
C GLN A 230 -6.32 -15.19 -10.73
N GLN A 231 -6.60 -13.92 -10.48
CA GLN A 231 -5.73 -12.82 -10.95
C GLN A 231 -4.70 -12.34 -9.91
N ARG A 232 -4.47 -13.10 -8.84
CA ARG A 232 -3.46 -12.76 -7.82
C ARG A 232 -2.02 -12.78 -8.32
N ASP A 233 -1.75 -13.54 -9.38
CA ASP A 233 -0.41 -13.74 -9.93
C ASP A 233 -0.03 -12.75 -11.04
N SER A 234 -0.90 -11.78 -11.36
CA SER A 234 -0.66 -10.82 -12.44
C SER A 234 -1.18 -9.42 -12.11
N VAL A 235 -0.52 -8.80 -11.15
CA VAL A 235 -0.86 -7.45 -10.69
C VAL A 235 0.02 -6.44 -11.42
N GLU A 236 -0.57 -5.36 -11.92
CA GLU A 236 0.16 -4.26 -12.56
C GLU A 236 0.41 -3.13 -11.57
N LEU A 237 1.59 -2.53 -11.66
CA LEU A 237 1.93 -1.30 -10.95
C LEU A 237 1.91 -0.12 -11.93
N VAL A 238 1.08 0.86 -11.66
CA VAL A 238 1.04 2.12 -12.39
C VAL A 238 1.85 3.14 -11.61
N LEU A 239 2.85 3.70 -12.25
CA LEU A 239 3.77 4.67 -11.67
C LEU A 239 3.14 6.06 -11.57
N PRO A 240 3.72 7.02 -10.80
CA PRO A 240 3.16 8.35 -10.63
C PRO A 240 3.07 9.17 -11.95
N ASP A 241 3.90 8.85 -12.94
CA ASP A 241 3.87 9.45 -14.27
C ASP A 241 2.76 8.89 -15.18
N GLY A 242 1.98 7.91 -14.67
CA GLY A 242 0.92 7.23 -15.41
C GLY A 242 1.39 6.05 -16.27
N SER A 243 2.69 5.78 -16.35
CA SER A 243 3.21 4.62 -17.05
C SER A 243 2.94 3.33 -16.27
N VAL A 244 2.80 2.23 -17.00
CA VAL A 244 2.69 0.89 -16.40
C VAL A 244 4.08 0.29 -16.25
N TYR A 245 4.41 -0.17 -15.05
CA TYR A 245 5.68 -0.84 -14.80
C TYR A 245 5.80 -2.12 -15.63
N ALA A 246 6.98 -2.36 -16.21
CA ALA A 246 7.19 -3.44 -17.17
C ALA A 246 7.00 -4.85 -16.60
N HIS A 247 7.31 -5.01 -15.31
CA HIS A 247 7.23 -6.31 -14.65
C HIS A 247 5.94 -6.44 -13.85
N ARG A 248 5.27 -7.57 -13.96
CA ARG A 248 4.07 -7.87 -13.20
C ARG A 248 4.41 -8.33 -11.79
N GLY A 249 3.59 -7.92 -10.84
CA GLY A 249 3.71 -8.31 -9.45
C GLY A 249 2.90 -9.54 -9.11
N ARG A 250 3.32 -10.20 -8.03
CA ARG A 250 2.62 -11.32 -7.43
C ARG A 250 2.13 -10.95 -6.03
N GLN A 251 0.84 -11.08 -5.79
CA GLN A 251 0.28 -10.90 -4.44
C GLN A 251 0.71 -12.06 -3.55
N GLU A 252 1.32 -11.75 -2.40
CA GLU A 252 1.84 -12.77 -1.48
C GLU A 252 0.98 -12.93 -0.24
N THR A 253 0.86 -11.87 0.53
CA THR A 253 0.29 -11.92 1.88
C THR A 253 -0.67 -10.76 2.12
N VAL A 254 -1.51 -10.95 3.12
CA VAL A 254 -2.38 -9.94 3.72
C VAL A 254 -1.90 -9.77 5.16
N GLU A 255 -1.89 -8.56 5.67
CA GLU A 255 -1.62 -8.31 7.09
C GLU A 255 -2.61 -9.07 8.00
N GLY A 256 -2.17 -9.38 9.23
CA GLY A 256 -2.98 -10.13 10.18
C GLY A 256 -4.08 -9.30 10.83
N ASP A 257 -3.87 -7.98 10.95
CA ASP A 257 -4.74 -7.06 11.67
C ASP A 257 -5.17 -5.88 10.81
N PHE A 258 -6.36 -5.33 11.12
CA PHE A 258 -6.80 -4.07 10.55
C PHE A 258 -6.11 -2.89 11.24
N GLU A 259 -5.70 -1.91 10.47
CA GLU A 259 -5.16 -0.66 10.99
C GLU A 259 -6.23 0.10 11.79
N ARG A 260 -5.92 0.36 13.06
CA ARG A 260 -6.84 1.09 13.96
C ARG A 260 -6.99 2.54 13.49
N GLY A 261 -8.23 2.97 13.30
CA GLY A 261 -8.57 4.33 12.87
C GLY A 261 -8.97 4.46 11.41
N THR A 262 -8.42 3.66 10.50
CA THR A 262 -8.81 3.66 9.08
C THR A 262 -9.72 2.51 8.70
N GLY A 263 -9.76 1.42 9.50
CA GLY A 263 -10.52 0.21 9.19
C GLY A 263 -10.04 -0.45 7.89
N SER A 264 -8.76 -0.30 7.56
CA SER A 264 -8.16 -0.88 6.36
C SER A 264 -7.15 -1.98 6.70
N ILE A 265 -6.91 -2.87 5.76
CA ILE A 265 -5.93 -3.94 5.85
C ILE A 265 -4.98 -3.87 4.67
N ALA A 266 -3.69 -4.03 4.89
CA ALA A 266 -2.72 -3.97 3.81
C ALA A 266 -2.49 -5.34 3.15
N PHE A 267 -2.42 -5.30 1.84
CA PHE A 267 -2.03 -6.40 0.98
C PHE A 267 -0.64 -6.12 0.44
N ARG A 268 0.20 -7.15 0.39
CA ARG A 268 1.55 -7.07 -0.13
C ARG A 268 1.67 -7.75 -1.49
N VAL A 269 2.23 -7.02 -2.43
CA VAL A 269 2.56 -7.50 -3.78
C VAL A 269 4.06 -7.37 -3.98
N ARG A 270 4.71 -8.45 -4.41
CA ARG A 270 6.13 -8.46 -4.76
C ARG A 270 6.31 -8.17 -6.24
N PHE A 271 7.24 -7.28 -6.55
CA PHE A 271 7.66 -6.94 -7.90
C PHE A 271 9.16 -7.17 -8.06
N PRO A 272 9.60 -7.86 -9.12
CA PRO A 272 11.01 -7.87 -9.50
C PRO A 272 11.44 -6.48 -9.98
N ASN A 273 12.67 -6.06 -9.67
CA ASN A 273 13.16 -4.73 -10.03
C ASN A 273 14.59 -4.79 -10.60
N PRO A 274 14.80 -5.52 -11.72
CA PRO A 274 16.14 -5.75 -12.25
C PRO A 274 16.82 -4.47 -12.73
N GLU A 275 16.08 -3.49 -13.24
CA GLU A 275 16.61 -2.20 -13.68
C GLU A 275 16.84 -1.20 -12.53
N GLY A 276 16.42 -1.53 -11.30
CA GLY A 276 16.53 -0.63 -10.15
C GLY A 276 15.72 0.67 -10.27
N LEU A 277 14.67 0.67 -11.11
CA LEU A 277 13.81 1.82 -11.35
C LEU A 277 13.01 2.21 -10.09
N LEU A 278 12.49 1.19 -9.40
CA LEU A 278 11.72 1.38 -8.18
C LEU A 278 12.65 1.59 -6.99
N LYS A 279 12.44 2.66 -6.25
CA LYS A 279 13.16 2.98 -5.02
C LYS A 279 12.24 2.82 -3.81
N HIS A 280 12.84 2.69 -2.63
CA HIS A 280 12.09 2.74 -1.38
C HIS A 280 11.33 4.06 -1.24
N GLY A 281 10.04 4.01 -0.85
CA GLY A 281 9.20 5.19 -0.65
C GLY A 281 8.53 5.75 -1.93
N VAL A 282 8.71 5.11 -3.09
CA VAL A 282 7.94 5.46 -4.29
C VAL A 282 6.47 5.11 -4.07
N THR A 283 5.57 6.01 -4.45
CA THR A 283 4.13 5.73 -4.48
C THR A 283 3.71 5.28 -5.87
N GLY A 284 2.61 4.53 -5.95
CA GLY A 284 2.06 4.08 -7.21
C GLY A 284 0.60 3.65 -7.04
N LYS A 285 0.06 3.02 -8.06
CA LYS A 285 -1.27 2.39 -7.99
C LYS A 285 -1.17 0.94 -8.42
N ILE A 286 -1.61 0.05 -7.57
CA ILE A 286 -1.84 -1.34 -7.95
C ILE A 286 -3.11 -1.40 -8.79
N ARG A 287 -3.01 -1.94 -10.00
CA ARG A 287 -4.13 -2.16 -10.89
C ARG A 287 -4.36 -3.66 -11.05
N MET A 288 -5.58 -4.09 -10.73
CA MET A 288 -6.04 -5.47 -10.86
C MET A 288 -7.30 -5.49 -11.69
N MET A 289 -7.48 -6.54 -12.49
CA MET A 289 -8.75 -6.80 -13.18
C MET A 289 -9.63 -7.65 -12.28
N THR A 290 -10.87 -7.21 -12.08
CA THR A 290 -11.90 -7.97 -11.37
C THR A 290 -12.94 -8.41 -12.39
N GLN A 291 -13.06 -9.70 -12.60
CA GLN A 291 -14.11 -10.24 -13.45
C GLN A 291 -15.44 -10.22 -12.72
N MET A 292 -16.46 -9.69 -13.37
CA MET A 292 -17.84 -9.74 -12.95
C MET A 292 -18.63 -10.49 -14.01
N GLU A 293 -19.24 -11.58 -13.61
CA GLU A 293 -20.03 -12.44 -14.49
C GLU A 293 -21.53 -12.08 -14.36
N ASP A 294 -22.25 -12.27 -15.45
CA ASP A 294 -23.71 -12.14 -15.49
C ASP A 294 -24.22 -10.77 -14.99
N VAL A 295 -23.63 -9.70 -15.49
CA VAL A 295 -24.01 -8.32 -15.16
C VAL A 295 -24.64 -7.60 -16.34
N CYS A 296 -25.59 -6.70 -16.06
CA CYS A 296 -26.17 -5.81 -17.05
C CYS A 296 -25.49 -4.43 -17.01
N LEU A 297 -25.19 -3.91 -18.20
CA LEU A 297 -24.65 -2.56 -18.39
C LEU A 297 -25.79 -1.59 -18.69
N VAL A 298 -26.13 -0.73 -17.73
CA VAL A 298 -27.18 0.28 -17.87
C VAL A 298 -26.55 1.62 -18.21
N PRO A 299 -26.84 2.23 -19.39
CA PRO A 299 -26.33 3.54 -19.75
C PRO A 299 -26.77 4.60 -18.74
N GLN A 300 -25.85 5.47 -18.29
CA GLN A 300 -26.19 6.54 -17.35
C GLN A 300 -27.24 7.50 -17.89
N LYS A 301 -27.29 7.73 -19.20
CA LYS A 301 -28.34 8.53 -19.85
C LYS A 301 -29.74 7.95 -19.66
N SER A 302 -29.85 6.64 -19.44
CA SER A 302 -31.10 5.90 -19.23
C SER A 302 -31.60 5.98 -17.80
N THR A 303 -30.85 6.58 -16.91
CA THR A 303 -31.11 6.58 -15.46
C THR A 303 -31.44 7.97 -14.92
N PHE A 304 -32.14 8.01 -13.81
CA PHE A 304 -32.34 9.20 -13.01
C PHE A 304 -32.27 8.83 -11.53
N GLU A 305 -31.86 9.80 -10.72
CA GLU A 305 -31.65 9.62 -9.28
C GLU A 305 -32.71 10.41 -8.51
N ILE A 306 -33.32 9.75 -7.53
CA ILE A 306 -34.19 10.38 -6.56
C ILE A 306 -33.67 10.01 -5.18
N GLN A 307 -33.18 10.99 -4.44
CA GLN A 307 -32.46 10.80 -3.19
C GLN A 307 -31.27 9.83 -3.40
N ASP A 308 -31.21 8.72 -2.66
CA ASP A 308 -30.13 7.77 -2.71
C ASP A 308 -30.39 6.56 -3.64
N PHE A 309 -31.49 6.61 -4.43
CA PHE A 309 -31.88 5.50 -5.30
C PHE A 309 -31.74 5.87 -6.77
N THR A 310 -31.19 4.92 -7.55
CA THR A 310 -31.09 5.02 -9.00
C THR A 310 -32.27 4.28 -9.66
N TYR A 311 -32.92 4.94 -10.60
CA TYR A 311 -34.10 4.45 -11.29
C TYR A 311 -33.89 4.38 -12.78
N VAL A 312 -34.63 3.49 -13.41
CA VAL A 312 -34.75 3.34 -14.88
C VAL A 312 -36.23 3.14 -15.26
N TYR A 313 -36.60 3.57 -16.45
CA TYR A 313 -37.92 3.22 -17.01
C TYR A 313 -37.79 1.95 -17.81
N LEU A 314 -38.50 0.88 -17.38
CA LEU A 314 -38.71 -0.33 -18.13
C LEU A 314 -39.89 -0.12 -19.10
N VAL A 315 -39.79 -0.69 -20.26
CA VAL A 315 -40.90 -0.65 -21.27
C VAL A 315 -41.46 -2.05 -21.47
N ASP A 316 -42.74 -2.20 -21.20
CA ASP A 316 -43.43 -3.49 -21.41
C ASP A 316 -43.83 -3.72 -22.89
N GLY A 317 -44.36 -4.93 -23.19
CA GLY A 317 -44.77 -5.30 -24.55
C GLY A 317 -45.91 -4.46 -25.12
N GLU A 318 -46.59 -3.66 -24.28
CA GLU A 318 -47.68 -2.74 -24.69
C GLU A 318 -47.19 -1.29 -24.88
N GLY A 319 -45.88 -1.03 -24.70
CA GLY A 319 -45.26 0.28 -24.81
C GLY A 319 -45.52 1.17 -23.59
N LYS A 320 -45.76 0.59 -22.41
CA LYS A 320 -46.01 1.32 -21.18
C LYS A 320 -44.71 1.42 -20.36
N ALA A 321 -44.34 2.63 -19.96
CA ALA A 321 -43.18 2.88 -19.16
C ALA A 321 -43.48 2.62 -17.66
N GLN A 322 -42.63 1.84 -16.99
CA GLN A 322 -42.73 1.53 -15.56
C GLN A 322 -41.41 1.89 -14.86
N VAL A 323 -41.49 2.63 -13.76
CA VAL A 323 -40.34 2.98 -12.95
C VAL A 323 -39.83 1.76 -12.17
N ARG A 324 -38.54 1.48 -12.30
CA ARG A 324 -37.87 0.43 -11.55
C ARG A 324 -36.60 0.99 -10.87
N SER A 325 -36.47 0.78 -9.59
CA SER A 325 -35.20 1.04 -8.88
C SER A 325 -34.24 -0.13 -9.03
N PHE A 326 -32.97 0.17 -9.07
CA PHE A 326 -31.90 -0.83 -9.03
C PHE A 326 -30.71 -0.29 -8.22
N HIS A 327 -29.84 -1.17 -7.77
CA HIS A 327 -28.61 -0.81 -7.05
C HIS A 327 -27.42 -0.99 -7.98
N PRO A 328 -26.73 0.11 -8.37
CA PRO A 328 -25.48 -0.01 -9.09
C PRO A 328 -24.43 -0.67 -8.20
N ILE A 329 -23.85 -1.79 -8.67
CA ILE A 329 -22.71 -2.43 -8.00
C ILE A 329 -21.47 -1.56 -8.19
N GLU A 330 -21.28 -1.04 -9.41
CA GLU A 330 -20.17 -0.20 -9.78
C GLU A 330 -20.55 0.73 -10.94
N ARG A 331 -19.82 1.85 -11.06
CA ARG A 331 -19.89 2.75 -12.21
C ARG A 331 -18.66 2.55 -13.07
N TYR A 332 -18.86 2.22 -14.32
CA TYR A 332 -17.77 2.06 -15.28
C TYR A 332 -18.01 2.93 -16.52
N GLN A 333 -17.11 3.90 -16.74
CA GLN A 333 -17.26 4.90 -17.81
C GLN A 333 -18.64 5.58 -17.77
N ASN A 334 -19.46 5.39 -18.81
CA ASN A 334 -20.80 5.97 -18.93
C ASN A 334 -21.93 4.96 -18.62
N TYR A 335 -21.60 3.87 -17.90
CA TYR A 335 -22.54 2.82 -17.54
C TYR A 335 -22.58 2.58 -16.03
N TYR A 336 -23.73 2.17 -15.55
CA TYR A 336 -23.89 1.49 -14.27
C TYR A 336 -23.90 -0.01 -14.49
N ILE A 337 -23.23 -0.75 -13.64
CA ILE A 337 -23.19 -2.21 -13.63
C ILE A 337 -24.13 -2.70 -12.54
N THR A 338 -25.04 -3.59 -12.89
CA THR A 338 -26.03 -4.15 -11.96
C THR A 338 -26.35 -5.59 -12.28
N GLN A 339 -26.81 -6.34 -11.26
CA GLN A 339 -27.41 -7.66 -11.37
C GLN A 339 -28.91 -7.62 -11.05
N ASP A 340 -29.46 -6.45 -10.71
CA ASP A 340 -30.86 -6.30 -10.31
C ASP A 340 -31.83 -6.30 -11.50
N LEU A 341 -31.34 -6.10 -12.72
CA LEU A 341 -32.13 -6.05 -13.94
C LEU A 341 -31.83 -7.28 -14.80
N PRO A 342 -32.85 -8.05 -15.20
CA PRO A 342 -32.63 -9.23 -16.01
C PRO A 342 -32.22 -8.88 -17.44
N GLU A 343 -31.44 -9.75 -18.06
CA GLU A 343 -31.12 -9.68 -19.48
C GLU A 343 -32.39 -9.69 -20.34
N GLY A 344 -32.34 -9.00 -21.48
CA GLY A 344 -33.49 -8.88 -22.39
C GLY A 344 -34.51 -7.82 -21.98
N THR A 345 -34.30 -7.12 -20.86
CA THR A 345 -35.19 -6.05 -20.43
C THR A 345 -35.05 -4.83 -21.34
N THR A 346 -36.17 -4.32 -21.86
CA THR A 346 -36.21 -3.08 -22.64
C THR A 346 -36.28 -1.88 -21.71
N ILE A 347 -35.35 -0.95 -21.89
CA ILE A 347 -35.25 0.29 -21.09
C ILE A 347 -35.33 1.52 -22.01
N VAL A 348 -35.79 2.63 -21.44
CA VAL A 348 -35.68 3.93 -22.10
C VAL A 348 -34.21 4.36 -22.14
N TYR A 349 -33.69 4.67 -23.34
CA TYR A 349 -32.31 5.09 -23.54
C TYR A 349 -32.09 6.59 -23.29
N GLU A 350 -32.92 7.43 -23.89
CA GLU A 350 -32.91 8.89 -23.72
C GLU A 350 -34.30 9.47 -23.52
N GLY A 351 -34.38 10.66 -22.91
CA GLY A 351 -35.64 11.34 -22.68
C GLY A 351 -36.34 10.96 -21.38
N VAL A 352 -35.66 10.37 -20.43
CA VAL A 352 -36.18 9.97 -19.10
C VAL A 352 -36.92 11.09 -18.37
N GLN A 353 -36.53 12.38 -18.62
CA GLN A 353 -37.18 13.54 -18.01
C GLN A 353 -38.56 13.86 -18.58
N MET A 354 -38.91 13.31 -19.74
CA MET A 354 -40.20 13.55 -20.42
C MET A 354 -41.24 12.47 -20.10
N ILE A 355 -40.84 11.43 -19.40
CA ILE A 355 -41.65 10.24 -19.14
C ILE A 355 -42.14 10.24 -17.71
N ARG A 356 -43.31 9.70 -17.48
CA ARG A 356 -43.90 9.45 -16.18
C ARG A 356 -44.26 7.99 -16.02
N ASP A 357 -44.25 7.53 -14.78
CA ASP A 357 -44.66 6.17 -14.48
C ASP A 357 -46.07 5.88 -15.03
N GLY A 358 -46.23 4.74 -15.71
CA GLY A 358 -47.45 4.31 -16.33
C GLY A 358 -47.79 4.98 -17.69
N MET A 359 -46.95 5.87 -18.20
CA MET A 359 -47.14 6.56 -19.48
C MET A 359 -46.96 5.58 -20.65
N LYS A 360 -47.90 5.62 -21.63
CA LYS A 360 -47.74 4.91 -22.90
C LYS A 360 -46.86 5.75 -23.84
N ILE A 361 -45.80 5.15 -24.37
CA ILE A 361 -44.81 5.79 -25.25
C ILE A 361 -44.73 5.06 -26.59
N GLU A 362 -44.50 5.79 -27.66
CA GLU A 362 -44.07 5.22 -28.93
C GLU A 362 -42.55 5.05 -28.89
N THR A 363 -42.10 3.82 -29.14
CA THR A 363 -40.70 3.42 -28.95
C THR A 363 -39.98 3.35 -30.31
N ASP A 364 -38.72 3.84 -30.32
CA ASP A 364 -37.77 3.58 -31.36
C ASP A 364 -36.62 2.77 -30.78
N THR A 365 -36.44 1.54 -31.25
CA THR A 365 -35.47 0.60 -30.67
C THR A 365 -34.09 0.81 -31.27
N ILE A 366 -33.14 1.27 -30.46
CA ILE A 366 -31.72 1.40 -30.79
C ILE A 366 -31.02 0.10 -30.38
N PRO A 367 -30.32 -0.57 -31.33
CA PRO A 367 -29.49 -1.73 -30.97
C PRO A 367 -28.45 -1.38 -29.93
N PHE A 368 -28.27 -2.26 -28.95
CA PHE A 368 -27.28 -2.02 -27.86
C PHE A 368 -25.84 -1.80 -28.37
N GLU A 369 -25.49 -2.41 -29.51
CA GLU A 369 -24.22 -2.21 -30.17
C GLU A 369 -23.99 -0.75 -30.65
N GLU A 370 -25.03 -0.04 -31.04
CA GLU A 370 -24.97 1.38 -31.40
C GLU A 370 -24.82 2.24 -30.16
N VAL A 371 -25.55 1.94 -29.08
CA VAL A 371 -25.44 2.57 -27.78
C VAL A 371 -23.99 2.40 -27.25
N ARG A 372 -23.42 1.23 -27.40
CA ARG A 372 -22.05 0.91 -27.00
C ARG A 372 -21.01 1.72 -27.79
N LYS A 373 -21.19 1.90 -29.09
CA LYS A 373 -20.30 2.72 -29.94
C LYS A 373 -20.40 4.20 -29.59
N GLU A 374 -21.61 4.70 -29.39
CA GLU A 374 -21.84 6.10 -29.01
C GLU A 374 -21.17 6.46 -27.68
N LEU A 375 -21.30 5.60 -26.69
CA LEU A 375 -20.75 5.81 -25.36
C LEU A 375 -19.28 5.42 -25.23
N LYS A 376 -18.62 5.05 -26.34
CA LYS A 376 -17.19 4.69 -26.42
C LYS A 376 -16.76 3.63 -25.39
N LEU A 377 -17.58 2.60 -25.21
CA LEU A 377 -17.21 1.51 -24.32
C LEU A 377 -15.98 0.78 -24.88
N ASN A 378 -14.84 0.95 -24.21
CA ASN A 378 -13.65 0.18 -24.56
C ASN A 378 -13.92 -1.31 -24.35
N PRO A 379 -13.54 -2.19 -25.29
CA PRO A 379 -13.87 -3.60 -25.23
C PRO A 379 -13.11 -4.30 -24.12
N ILE A 380 -13.73 -4.39 -22.95
CA ILE A 380 -13.33 -5.31 -21.88
C ILE A 380 -14.43 -6.37 -21.73
N LEU A 381 -15.31 -6.44 -22.75
CA LEU A 381 -16.28 -7.50 -22.88
C LEU A 381 -15.63 -8.69 -23.57
N LYS A 382 -15.63 -9.85 -22.91
CA LYS A 382 -15.32 -11.12 -23.54
C LYS A 382 -16.53 -11.69 -24.25
#